data_067b8f4360a452f795554f1936a26206
#
_entry.id   067b8f4360a452f795554f1936a26206
#
_cell.length_a   1.000
_cell.length_b   1.000
_cell.length_c   1.000
_cell.angle_alpha   90.00
_cell.angle_beta   90.00
_cell.angle_gamma   90.00
#
_symmetry.space_group_name_H-M   'P 1'
#
loop_
_entity.id
_entity.type
_entity.pdbx_description
1 polymer ?
#
loop_
_entity_poly.entity_id
_entity_poly.type
_entity_poly.pdbx_seq_one_letter_code
_entity_poly.pdbx_strand_id
1 'polypeptide(L)'
;IQRKHQRHFVSLPTSMLLFAVSSCIITSAAEIYARPYRRAVMKLISWNVNGLRACLGKGFTDYFAQQNADFFCLQETKMQPHQAEFEFPGYEIYWNSAVKKGYSGTAVLTKEKPVSVSYDLGFEDRHNTEGRAITVEYPDYYLVCVYVPNAQDGLKRIDYRMEWEDDFRAYVGGLKEKKPVIITGDMNVAKEEIDLKNPKSNRGNAGFSDQERDKMRELLASGFVDSFRYLYPDLKDAYSWWSYRFKARERNAGWRIDYFLVSEGMEERIEDSKILSEQLGSDHCPVELILKS
;
A
#
# COMPACT_ATOMS: atom_id res chain seq x y z
N ILE A 1 -32.64 -57.54 -74.79
CA ILE A 1 -32.22 -57.86 -73.43
C ILE A 1 -31.63 -56.60 -72.79
N GLN A 2 -32.48 -55.94 -71.97
CA GLN A 2 -32.08 -54.71 -71.24
C GLN A 2 -31.47 -55.06 -69.90
N ARG A 3 -30.37 -54.41 -69.51
CA ARG A 3 -29.94 -54.34 -68.12
C ARG A 3 -29.96 -52.88 -67.66
N LYS A 4 -30.78 -52.57 -66.67
CA LYS A 4 -30.86 -51.29 -65.93
C LYS A 4 -29.67 -51.17 -64.98
N HIS A 5 -29.00 -50.00 -65.00
CA HIS A 5 -28.07 -49.62 -63.95
C HIS A 5 -28.80 -48.74 -62.92
N GLN A 6 -28.92 -49.28 -61.68
CA GLN A 6 -29.32 -48.50 -60.51
C GLN A 6 -28.13 -47.75 -59.95
N ARG A 7 -28.28 -46.44 -59.80
CA ARG A 7 -27.36 -45.60 -59.03
C ARG A 7 -27.84 -45.58 -57.55
N HIS A 8 -26.98 -46.01 -56.66
CA HIS A 8 -27.19 -45.84 -55.22
C HIS A 8 -26.73 -44.44 -54.82
N PHE A 9 -27.65 -43.61 -54.29
CA PHE A 9 -27.35 -42.39 -53.53
C PHE A 9 -27.03 -42.85 -52.09
N VAL A 10 -25.83 -42.53 -51.61
CA VAL A 10 -25.49 -42.67 -50.23
C VAL A 10 -25.78 -41.34 -49.53
N SER A 11 -26.81 -41.31 -48.70
CA SER A 11 -27.13 -40.18 -47.85
C SER A 11 -26.17 -40.18 -46.63
N LEU A 12 -25.42 -39.12 -46.44
CA LEU A 12 -24.64 -38.88 -45.23
C LEU A 12 -25.58 -38.42 -44.10
N PRO A 13 -25.38 -38.89 -42.85
CA PRO A 13 -26.31 -38.57 -41.77
C PRO A 13 -26.05 -37.13 -41.26
N THR A 14 -27.13 -36.41 -41.07
CA THR A 14 -27.24 -34.99 -40.61
C THR A 14 -26.78 -34.76 -39.14
N SER A 15 -26.15 -35.74 -38.49
CA SER A 15 -25.79 -35.65 -37.08
C SER A 15 -24.39 -35.11 -36.78
N MET A 16 -23.55 -34.83 -37.77
CA MET A 16 -22.20 -34.33 -37.56
C MET A 16 -22.04 -32.81 -37.55
N LEU A 17 -23.08 -32.04 -37.97
CA LEU A 17 -23.01 -30.55 -37.99
C LEU A 17 -23.45 -29.88 -36.68
N LEU A 18 -24.11 -30.60 -35.77
CA LEU A 18 -24.61 -29.99 -34.50
C LEU A 18 -23.59 -30.01 -33.35
N PHE A 19 -22.51 -30.82 -33.41
CA PHE A 19 -21.52 -30.87 -32.37
C PHE A 19 -20.41 -29.79 -32.46
N ALA A 20 -20.16 -29.27 -33.64
CA ALA A 20 -19.10 -28.25 -33.83
C ALA A 20 -19.53 -26.82 -33.41
N VAL A 21 -20.84 -26.52 -33.43
CA VAL A 21 -21.36 -25.19 -33.04
C VAL A 21 -21.57 -25.09 -31.55
N SER A 22 -21.81 -26.20 -30.84
CA SER A 22 -22.01 -26.23 -29.38
C SER A 22 -20.71 -26.04 -28.58
N SER A 23 -19.56 -26.52 -29.10
CA SER A 23 -18.26 -26.36 -28.41
C SER A 23 -17.72 -24.92 -28.46
N CYS A 24 -17.99 -24.15 -29.52
CA CYS A 24 -17.51 -22.77 -29.65
C CYS A 24 -18.30 -21.77 -28.79
N ILE A 25 -19.59 -22.05 -28.53
CA ILE A 25 -20.47 -21.16 -27.74
C ILE A 25 -20.24 -21.40 -26.22
N ILE A 26 -19.89 -22.63 -25.81
CA ILE A 26 -19.66 -22.96 -24.40
C ILE A 26 -18.34 -22.37 -23.89
N THR A 27 -17.31 -22.32 -24.73
CA THR A 27 -16.02 -21.67 -24.37
C THR A 27 -16.14 -20.17 -24.19
N SER A 28 -16.97 -19.49 -24.99
CA SER A 28 -17.17 -18.04 -24.87
C SER A 28 -18.03 -17.65 -23.66
N ALA A 29 -18.97 -18.48 -23.25
CA ALA A 29 -19.82 -18.22 -22.09
C ALA A 29 -19.07 -18.45 -20.76
N ALA A 30 -18.15 -19.44 -20.70
CA ALA A 30 -17.33 -19.70 -19.52
C ALA A 30 -16.28 -18.59 -19.29
N GLU A 31 -15.75 -17.98 -20.33
CA GLU A 31 -14.82 -16.83 -20.22
C GLU A 31 -15.55 -15.52 -19.83
N ILE A 32 -16.83 -15.37 -20.17
CA ILE A 32 -17.62 -14.21 -19.78
C ILE A 32 -18.01 -14.24 -18.29
N TYR A 33 -18.16 -15.43 -17.69
CA TYR A 33 -18.48 -15.59 -16.26
C TYR A 33 -17.25 -15.65 -15.35
N ALA A 34 -16.03 -15.71 -15.88
CA ALA A 34 -14.79 -15.83 -15.11
C ALA A 34 -14.09 -14.49 -14.82
N ARG A 35 -14.70 -13.34 -15.15
CA ARG A 35 -14.18 -12.07 -14.61
C ARG A 35 -14.72 -11.91 -13.19
N PRO A 36 -13.85 -11.97 -12.16
CA PRO A 36 -14.30 -11.63 -10.81
C PRO A 36 -14.92 -10.23 -10.87
N TYR A 37 -16.05 -10.07 -10.21
CA TYR A 37 -16.75 -8.79 -10.06
C TYR A 37 -15.72 -7.77 -9.51
N ARG A 38 -15.11 -6.97 -10.40
CA ARG A 38 -14.20 -5.90 -9.97
C ARG A 38 -15.05 -4.95 -9.13
N ARG A 39 -14.71 -4.81 -7.86
CA ARG A 39 -15.29 -3.77 -7.03
C ARG A 39 -15.10 -2.44 -7.74
N ALA A 40 -16.13 -1.59 -7.70
CA ALA A 40 -16.07 -0.27 -8.32
C ALA A 40 -14.94 0.61 -7.76
N VAL A 41 -14.50 0.31 -6.53
CA VAL A 41 -13.44 1.03 -5.81
C VAL A 41 -12.53 0.06 -5.05
N MET A 42 -11.27 0.44 -4.88
CA MET A 42 -10.26 -0.22 -4.06
C MET A 42 -9.96 0.66 -2.84
N LYS A 43 -10.08 0.09 -1.65
CA LYS A 43 -9.84 0.77 -0.37
C LYS A 43 -8.53 0.30 0.25
N LEU A 44 -7.63 1.23 0.53
CA LEU A 44 -6.35 0.99 1.18
C LEU A 44 -6.27 1.78 2.50
N ILE A 45 -5.75 1.13 3.53
CA ILE A 45 -5.47 1.78 4.82
C ILE A 45 -4.00 1.55 5.17
N SER A 46 -3.36 2.60 5.66
CA SER A 46 -2.01 2.54 6.20
C SER A 46 -2.00 3.08 7.63
N TRP A 47 -1.31 2.39 8.54
CA TRP A 47 -1.25 2.78 9.94
C TRP A 47 0.07 2.39 10.60
N ASN A 48 0.82 3.35 11.08
CA ASN A 48 1.89 3.10 12.04
C ASN A 48 1.25 2.78 13.40
N VAL A 49 1.30 1.52 13.82
CA VAL A 49 0.63 1.01 15.01
C VAL A 49 1.45 1.14 16.30
N ASN A 50 2.70 1.59 16.17
CA ASN A 50 3.65 1.76 17.30
C ASN A 50 3.68 0.54 18.26
N GLY A 51 3.70 -0.65 17.68
CA GLY A 51 3.61 -1.95 18.35
C GLY A 51 2.24 -2.58 18.23
N LEU A 52 2.09 -3.53 17.30
CA LEU A 52 0.79 -4.13 16.96
C LEU A 52 0.13 -4.81 18.17
N ARG A 53 0.88 -5.53 19.01
CA ARG A 53 0.33 -6.17 20.23
C ARG A 53 -0.33 -5.14 21.16
N ALA A 54 0.30 -3.98 21.35
CA ALA A 54 -0.29 -2.93 22.17
C ALA A 54 -1.52 -2.29 21.51
N CYS A 55 -1.51 -2.16 20.19
CA CYS A 55 -2.61 -1.61 19.41
C CYS A 55 -3.84 -2.57 19.39
N LEU A 56 -3.60 -3.88 19.33
CA LEU A 56 -4.65 -4.92 19.46
C LEU A 56 -5.43 -4.75 20.77
N GLY A 57 -4.75 -4.56 21.90
CA GLY A 57 -5.40 -4.30 23.19
C GLY A 57 -6.18 -2.98 23.27
N LYS A 58 -6.10 -2.15 22.22
CA LYS A 58 -6.77 -0.84 22.14
C LYS A 58 -7.82 -0.76 21.02
N GLY A 59 -8.35 -1.91 20.58
CA GLY A 59 -9.45 -1.99 19.61
C GLY A 59 -9.04 -2.07 18.15
N PHE A 60 -7.79 -2.43 17.84
CA PHE A 60 -7.35 -2.60 16.45
C PHE A 60 -8.21 -3.60 15.67
N THR A 61 -8.56 -4.75 16.28
CA THR A 61 -9.33 -5.81 15.61
C THR A 61 -10.72 -5.33 15.19
N ASP A 62 -11.41 -4.58 16.06
CA ASP A 62 -12.74 -4.05 15.75
C ASP A 62 -12.66 -3.02 14.63
N TYR A 63 -11.67 -2.12 14.70
CA TYR A 63 -11.41 -1.14 13.67
C TYR A 63 -11.10 -1.81 12.33
N PHE A 64 -10.21 -2.81 12.33
CA PHE A 64 -9.85 -3.58 11.14
C PHE A 64 -11.07 -4.21 10.47
N ALA A 65 -11.91 -4.90 11.27
CA ALA A 65 -13.13 -5.55 10.78
C ALA A 65 -14.13 -4.54 10.22
N GLN A 66 -14.30 -3.40 10.90
CA GLN A 66 -15.21 -2.33 10.47
C GLN A 66 -14.77 -1.71 9.14
N GLN A 67 -13.48 -1.47 8.98
CA GLN A 67 -12.95 -0.86 7.76
C GLN A 67 -13.08 -1.76 6.55
N ASN A 68 -12.92 -3.08 6.72
CA ASN A 68 -13.04 -4.07 5.67
C ASN A 68 -12.33 -3.67 4.37
N ALA A 69 -11.15 -3.04 4.50
CA ALA A 69 -10.35 -2.53 3.39
C ALA A 69 -9.78 -3.67 2.55
N ASP A 70 -9.40 -3.40 1.31
CA ASP A 70 -8.75 -4.40 0.46
C ASP A 70 -7.29 -4.62 0.87
N PHE A 71 -6.69 -3.54 1.40
CA PHE A 71 -5.32 -3.55 1.95
C PHE A 71 -5.24 -2.87 3.29
N PHE A 72 -4.46 -3.48 4.20
CA PHE A 72 -3.95 -2.83 5.40
C PHE A 72 -2.42 -2.89 5.39
N CYS A 73 -1.78 -1.74 5.41
CA CYS A 73 -0.33 -1.59 5.49
C CYS A 73 0.03 -1.10 6.89
N LEU A 74 0.83 -1.86 7.63
CA LEU A 74 1.20 -1.55 9.00
C LEU A 74 2.69 -1.23 9.09
N GLN A 75 3.02 -0.21 9.88
CA GLN A 75 4.38 0.16 10.21
C GLN A 75 4.60 0.06 11.72
N GLU A 76 5.83 -0.12 12.14
CA GLU A 76 6.22 -0.34 13.53
C GLU A 76 5.43 -1.48 14.20
N THR A 77 5.35 -2.63 13.55
CA THR A 77 4.68 -3.80 14.13
C THR A 77 5.38 -4.27 15.42
N LYS A 78 6.69 -4.07 15.52
CA LYS A 78 7.54 -4.39 16.70
C LYS A 78 7.38 -5.81 17.19
N MET A 79 7.09 -6.76 16.28
CA MET A 79 6.86 -8.16 16.61
C MET A 79 7.42 -9.10 15.54
N GLN A 80 7.56 -10.37 15.90
CA GLN A 80 7.90 -11.45 14.99
C GLN A 80 6.61 -12.22 14.60
N PRO A 81 6.53 -12.81 13.40
CA PRO A 81 5.31 -13.48 12.93
C PRO A 81 4.75 -14.54 13.89
N HIS A 82 5.64 -15.33 14.53
CA HIS A 82 5.27 -16.38 15.49
C HIS A 82 4.71 -15.84 16.83
N GLN A 83 4.73 -14.53 17.03
CA GLN A 83 4.14 -13.86 18.20
C GLN A 83 2.70 -13.38 17.95
N ALA A 84 2.19 -13.58 16.73
CA ALA A 84 0.82 -13.24 16.37
C ALA A 84 -0.11 -14.35 16.88
N GLU A 85 -0.84 -14.07 17.96
CA GLU A 85 -1.90 -14.93 18.51
C GLU A 85 -3.29 -14.49 18.01
N PHE A 86 -3.38 -13.97 16.79
CA PHE A 86 -4.61 -13.46 16.21
C PHE A 86 -4.69 -13.81 14.73
N GLU A 87 -5.90 -13.96 14.26
CA GLU A 87 -6.21 -14.24 12.87
C GLU A 87 -6.94 -13.06 12.23
N PHE A 88 -6.69 -12.84 10.95
CA PHE A 88 -7.44 -11.91 10.11
C PHE A 88 -8.14 -12.68 8.99
N PRO A 89 -9.33 -13.26 9.25
CA PRO A 89 -10.03 -14.10 8.29
C PRO A 89 -10.26 -13.38 6.95
N GLY A 90 -9.94 -14.04 5.85
CA GLY A 90 -10.09 -13.51 4.51
C GLY A 90 -8.94 -12.60 4.03
N TYR A 91 -7.85 -12.55 4.79
CA TYR A 91 -6.63 -11.84 4.39
C TYR A 91 -5.42 -12.75 4.37
N GLU A 92 -4.58 -12.57 3.36
CA GLU A 92 -3.19 -13.02 3.34
C GLU A 92 -2.34 -11.97 4.08
N ILE A 93 -1.33 -12.43 4.84
CA ILE A 93 -0.49 -11.54 5.65
C ILE A 93 0.97 -11.75 5.32
N TYR A 94 1.66 -10.67 5.00
CA TYR A 94 3.08 -10.63 4.70
C TYR A 94 3.80 -9.78 5.74
N TRP A 95 4.83 -10.36 6.37
CA TRP A 95 5.57 -9.74 7.47
C TRP A 95 7.01 -9.47 7.06
N ASN A 96 7.51 -8.27 7.33
CA ASN A 96 8.93 -7.96 7.32
C ASN A 96 9.33 -7.46 8.71
N SER A 97 9.92 -8.35 9.51
CA SER A 97 10.27 -8.04 10.90
C SER A 97 11.74 -7.66 10.99
N ALA A 98 12.06 -6.68 11.86
CA ALA A 98 13.45 -6.38 12.15
C ALA A 98 14.14 -7.56 12.82
N VAL A 99 15.43 -7.73 12.57
CA VAL A 99 16.30 -8.68 13.28
C VAL A 99 16.31 -8.36 14.79
N LYS A 100 16.34 -7.07 15.12
CA LYS A 100 16.22 -6.60 16.51
C LYS A 100 14.77 -6.74 16.99
N LYS A 101 14.54 -7.60 17.96
CA LYS A 101 13.21 -7.82 18.54
C LYS A 101 12.61 -6.54 19.16
N GLY A 102 11.32 -6.34 18.97
CA GLY A 102 10.60 -5.18 19.52
C GLY A 102 10.92 -3.84 18.86
N TYR A 103 11.47 -3.85 17.65
CA TYR A 103 11.90 -2.68 16.91
C TYR A 103 11.35 -2.72 15.48
N SER A 104 10.99 -1.56 14.90
CA SER A 104 10.58 -1.41 13.50
C SER A 104 9.58 -2.48 13.04
N GLY A 105 9.72 -2.97 11.82
CA GLY A 105 8.87 -4.00 11.22
C GLY A 105 7.66 -3.45 10.49
N THR A 106 7.37 -4.04 9.34
CA THR A 106 6.20 -3.73 8.52
C THR A 106 5.34 -4.97 8.29
N ALA A 107 4.06 -4.79 7.96
CA ALA A 107 3.18 -5.86 7.52
C ALA A 107 2.21 -5.36 6.46
N VAL A 108 1.85 -6.24 5.53
CA VAL A 108 0.79 -6.03 4.55
C VAL A 108 -0.24 -7.13 4.69
N LEU A 109 -1.49 -6.74 4.91
CA LEU A 109 -2.65 -7.62 4.89
C LEU A 109 -3.44 -7.30 3.63
N THR A 110 -3.78 -8.32 2.86
CA THR A 110 -4.48 -8.16 1.58
C THR A 110 -5.53 -9.24 1.37
N LYS A 111 -6.67 -8.89 0.77
CA LYS A 111 -7.72 -9.84 0.41
C LYS A 111 -7.40 -10.63 -0.85
N GLU A 112 -6.65 -10.02 -1.77
CA GLU A 112 -6.27 -10.64 -3.03
C GLU A 112 -4.82 -11.11 -2.95
N LYS A 113 -4.56 -12.35 -3.32
CA LYS A 113 -3.21 -12.90 -3.34
C LYS A 113 -2.35 -12.20 -4.39
N PRO A 114 -1.20 -11.62 -4.01
CA PRO A 114 -0.30 -10.98 -4.97
C PRO A 114 0.40 -11.99 -5.89
N VAL A 115 0.86 -11.52 -7.04
CA VAL A 115 1.69 -12.25 -8.00
C VAL A 115 3.06 -12.58 -7.38
N SER A 116 3.65 -11.59 -6.71
CA SER A 116 4.91 -11.72 -5.98
C SER A 116 4.97 -10.80 -4.78
N VAL A 117 5.88 -11.11 -3.85
CA VAL A 117 6.17 -10.30 -2.67
C VAL A 117 7.69 -10.14 -2.55
N SER A 118 8.14 -8.89 -2.36
CA SER A 118 9.53 -8.57 -2.10
C SER A 118 9.66 -7.84 -0.77
N TYR A 119 10.80 -8.00 -0.14
CA TYR A 119 11.10 -7.43 1.17
C TYR A 119 12.28 -6.48 1.06
N ASP A 120 12.24 -5.40 1.84
CA ASP A 120 13.22 -4.33 1.85
C ASP A 120 13.44 -3.72 0.45
N LEU A 121 14.63 -3.25 0.11
CA LEU A 121 14.93 -2.56 -1.13
C LEU A 121 15.73 -3.41 -2.13
N GLY A 122 15.87 -4.73 -1.85
CA GLY A 122 16.56 -5.67 -2.73
C GLY A 122 18.09 -5.62 -2.65
N PHE A 123 18.68 -4.91 -1.66
CA PHE A 123 20.12 -4.94 -1.41
C PHE A 123 20.46 -6.09 -0.46
N GLU A 124 21.52 -6.84 -0.77
CA GLU A 124 21.96 -7.98 0.07
C GLU A 124 22.77 -7.53 1.29
N ASP A 125 23.48 -6.41 1.19
CA ASP A 125 24.45 -5.93 2.16
C ASP A 125 23.97 -4.78 3.04
N ARG A 126 22.84 -4.16 2.70
CA ARG A 126 22.31 -3.01 3.44
C ARG A 126 20.78 -2.95 3.40
N HIS A 127 20.19 -2.22 4.34
CA HIS A 127 18.75 -1.94 4.47
C HIS A 127 17.85 -3.15 4.67
N ASN A 128 18.40 -4.33 5.02
CA ASN A 128 17.68 -5.61 5.12
C ASN A 128 17.55 -6.15 6.54
N THR A 129 17.86 -5.35 7.56
CA THR A 129 17.84 -5.80 8.96
C THR A 129 16.77 -5.17 9.83
N GLU A 130 16.12 -4.12 9.33
CA GLU A 130 15.16 -3.34 10.10
C GLU A 130 13.70 -3.58 9.68
N GLY A 131 13.44 -4.38 8.60
CA GLY A 131 12.10 -4.76 8.16
C GLY A 131 11.25 -3.56 7.76
N ARG A 132 11.78 -2.70 6.86
CA ARG A 132 11.21 -1.38 6.59
C ARG A 132 10.33 -1.29 5.37
N ALA A 133 10.39 -2.25 4.47
CA ALA A 133 9.59 -2.21 3.26
C ALA A 133 9.06 -3.59 2.87
N ILE A 134 7.82 -3.62 2.38
CA ILE A 134 7.21 -4.77 1.71
C ILE A 134 6.63 -4.26 0.41
N THR A 135 6.99 -4.89 -0.70
CA THR A 135 6.36 -4.66 -2.00
C THR A 135 5.52 -5.87 -2.37
N VAL A 136 4.25 -5.66 -2.62
CA VAL A 136 3.34 -6.67 -3.19
C VAL A 136 3.03 -6.30 -4.64
N GLU A 137 3.19 -7.28 -5.54
CA GLU A 137 2.97 -7.12 -6.97
C GLU A 137 1.60 -7.64 -7.37
N TYR A 138 0.87 -6.84 -8.12
CA TYR A 138 -0.36 -7.22 -8.81
C TYR A 138 -0.17 -7.11 -10.33
N PRO A 139 -1.07 -7.68 -11.15
CA PRO A 139 -0.93 -7.61 -12.60
C PRO A 139 -0.75 -6.19 -13.14
N ASP A 140 -1.45 -5.21 -12.56
CA ASP A 140 -1.57 -3.85 -13.10
C ASP A 140 -0.81 -2.80 -12.26
N TYR A 141 -0.28 -3.13 -11.07
CA TYR A 141 0.40 -2.18 -10.17
C TYR A 141 1.28 -2.87 -9.14
N TYR A 142 2.13 -2.08 -8.48
CA TYR A 142 2.81 -2.43 -7.24
C TYR A 142 2.23 -1.64 -6.07
N LEU A 143 2.12 -2.27 -4.90
CA LEU A 143 1.88 -1.58 -3.62
C LEU A 143 3.11 -1.76 -2.73
N VAL A 144 3.67 -0.63 -2.29
CA VAL A 144 4.85 -0.57 -1.42
C VAL A 144 4.44 -0.02 -0.06
N CYS A 145 4.46 -0.88 0.96
CA CYS A 145 4.33 -0.48 2.36
C CYS A 145 5.71 -0.14 2.90
N VAL A 146 5.89 1.05 3.45
CA VAL A 146 7.20 1.55 3.89
C VAL A 146 7.16 2.19 5.27
N TYR A 147 8.24 2.01 6.02
CA TYR A 147 8.57 2.72 7.25
C TYR A 147 9.95 3.37 7.11
N VAL A 148 9.98 4.63 6.70
CA VAL A 148 11.22 5.37 6.47
C VAL A 148 11.99 5.54 7.78
N PRO A 149 13.33 5.38 7.80
CA PRO A 149 14.12 5.58 9.01
C PRO A 149 13.91 6.96 9.63
N ASN A 150 13.70 7.04 10.94
CA ASN A 150 13.68 8.32 11.64
C ASN A 150 15.13 8.81 11.86
N ALA A 151 15.37 10.11 11.61
CA ALA A 151 16.70 10.72 11.79
C ALA A 151 17.12 10.81 13.26
N GLN A 152 16.20 10.58 14.18
CA GLN A 152 16.36 10.66 15.64
C GLN A 152 16.67 12.08 16.15
N ASP A 153 16.54 12.25 17.45
CA ASP A 153 16.82 13.50 18.14
C ASP A 153 18.26 13.97 17.88
N GLY A 154 18.41 15.25 17.52
CA GLY A 154 19.69 15.82 17.10
C GLY A 154 20.21 15.30 15.77
N LEU A 155 19.36 14.72 14.93
CA LEU A 155 19.67 14.20 13.59
C LEU A 155 20.78 13.14 13.56
N LYS A 156 20.90 12.33 14.63
CA LYS A 156 21.99 11.35 14.81
C LYS A 156 22.05 10.28 13.71
N ARG A 157 20.97 10.03 13.02
CA ARG A 157 20.89 9.06 11.92
C ARG A 157 20.64 9.71 10.56
N ILE A 158 20.88 11.01 10.42
CA ILE A 158 20.54 11.72 9.18
C ILE A 158 21.30 11.16 7.97
N ASP A 159 22.59 10.87 8.10
CA ASP A 159 23.40 10.35 6.99
C ASP A 159 22.87 9.00 6.50
N TYR A 160 22.57 8.08 7.42
CA TYR A 160 21.94 6.79 7.10
C TYR A 160 20.57 6.99 6.43
N ARG A 161 19.77 7.93 6.93
CA ARG A 161 18.46 8.22 6.36
C ARG A 161 18.58 8.77 4.94
N MET A 162 19.52 9.66 4.67
CA MET A 162 19.73 10.23 3.33
C MET A 162 20.12 9.14 2.33
N GLU A 163 21.05 8.27 2.69
CA GLU A 163 21.41 7.10 1.86
C GLU A 163 20.20 6.19 1.62
N TRP A 164 19.45 5.86 2.67
CA TRP A 164 18.28 5.02 2.59
C TRP A 164 17.19 5.59 1.66
N GLU A 165 16.94 6.90 1.74
CA GLU A 165 15.94 7.57 0.89
C GLU A 165 16.36 7.66 -0.58
N ASP A 166 17.65 7.80 -0.86
CA ASP A 166 18.17 7.74 -2.25
C ASP A 166 18.00 6.34 -2.83
N ASP A 167 18.35 5.30 -2.07
CA ASP A 167 18.16 3.91 -2.47
C ASP A 167 16.66 3.56 -2.61
N PHE A 168 15.81 4.05 -1.72
CA PHE A 168 14.36 3.87 -1.82
C PHE A 168 13.79 4.55 -3.08
N ARG A 169 14.20 5.78 -3.39
CA ARG A 169 13.78 6.48 -4.60
C ARG A 169 14.21 5.73 -5.86
N ALA A 170 15.45 5.23 -5.90
CA ALA A 170 15.93 4.42 -7.01
C ALA A 170 15.13 3.10 -7.15
N TYR A 171 14.84 2.43 -6.04
CA TYR A 171 14.05 1.20 -6.00
C TYR A 171 12.64 1.40 -6.56
N VAL A 172 11.88 2.38 -6.03
CA VAL A 172 10.51 2.62 -6.49
C VAL A 172 10.46 3.19 -7.91
N GLY A 173 11.51 3.91 -8.34
CA GLY A 173 11.70 4.34 -9.72
C GLY A 173 11.79 3.15 -10.68
N GLY A 174 12.61 2.16 -10.34
CA GLY A 174 12.73 0.93 -11.14
C GLY A 174 11.47 0.06 -11.16
N LEU A 175 10.62 0.12 -10.13
CA LEU A 175 9.28 -0.49 -10.15
C LEU A 175 8.35 0.29 -11.10
N LYS A 176 8.38 1.62 -11.02
CA LYS A 176 7.52 2.52 -11.81
C LYS A 176 7.77 2.41 -13.31
N GLU A 177 8.99 2.08 -13.74
CA GLU A 177 9.30 1.79 -15.15
C GLU A 177 8.54 0.57 -15.70
N LYS A 178 8.08 -0.33 -14.83
CA LYS A 178 7.39 -1.56 -15.22
C LYS A 178 5.87 -1.44 -15.13
N LYS A 179 5.38 -0.88 -14.02
CA LYS A 179 3.95 -0.73 -13.70
C LYS A 179 3.74 0.48 -12.79
N PRO A 180 2.54 1.06 -12.72
CA PRO A 180 2.18 2.04 -11.71
C PRO A 180 2.49 1.55 -10.29
N VAL A 181 2.91 2.46 -9.42
CA VAL A 181 3.28 2.17 -8.03
C VAL A 181 2.40 2.99 -7.09
N ILE A 182 1.88 2.35 -6.06
CA ILE A 182 1.27 2.98 -4.89
C ILE A 182 2.25 2.81 -3.74
N ILE A 183 2.70 3.91 -3.14
CA ILE A 183 3.56 3.90 -1.96
C ILE A 183 2.72 4.36 -0.77
N THR A 184 2.83 3.67 0.35
CA THR A 184 2.17 4.10 1.57
C THR A 184 2.97 3.78 2.81
N GLY A 185 2.83 4.60 3.82
CA GLY A 185 3.41 4.36 5.14
C GLY A 185 3.85 5.63 5.83
N ASP A 186 4.59 5.43 6.91
CA ASP A 186 5.21 6.48 7.69
C ASP A 186 6.53 6.92 7.02
N MET A 187 6.48 8.09 6.39
CA MET A 187 7.63 8.69 5.71
C MET A 187 8.53 9.46 6.69
N ASN A 188 8.15 9.57 7.96
CA ASN A 188 8.90 10.27 9.00
C ASN A 188 9.31 11.70 8.61
N VAL A 189 8.49 12.38 7.78
CA VAL A 189 8.74 13.76 7.35
C VAL A 189 7.45 14.53 7.11
N ALA A 190 7.33 15.73 7.67
CA ALA A 190 6.37 16.73 7.25
C ALA A 190 7.00 17.55 6.11
N LYS A 191 6.48 17.40 4.88
CA LYS A 191 7.13 18.00 3.70
C LYS A 191 7.08 19.53 3.70
N GLU A 192 5.92 20.11 4.02
CA GLU A 192 5.69 21.55 3.98
C GLU A 192 5.29 22.10 5.36
N GLU A 193 5.37 23.43 5.51
CA GLU A 193 4.98 24.10 6.76
C GLU A 193 3.51 23.87 7.13
N ILE A 194 2.65 23.62 6.15
CA ILE A 194 1.23 23.28 6.38
C ILE A 194 1.05 21.87 6.97
N ASP A 195 2.07 21.01 6.88
CA ASP A 195 2.00 19.61 7.31
C ASP A 195 2.35 19.40 8.79
N LEU A 196 2.64 20.48 9.53
CA LEU A 196 2.88 20.36 10.97
C LEU A 196 2.44 21.60 11.73
N LYS A 197 2.13 21.40 13.02
CA LYS A 197 1.93 22.53 13.96
C LYS A 197 3.26 23.13 14.36
N ASN A 198 3.32 24.46 14.44
CA ASN A 198 4.49 25.23 14.87
C ASN A 198 5.75 24.97 14.00
N PRO A 199 5.70 25.18 12.68
CA PRO A 199 6.82 24.88 11.79
C PRO A 199 8.10 25.66 12.15
N LYS A 200 7.99 26.93 12.56
CA LYS A 200 9.14 27.77 12.91
C LYS A 200 9.98 27.19 14.06
N SER A 201 9.36 26.63 15.09
CA SER A 201 10.06 26.05 16.24
C SER A 201 10.56 24.63 15.98
N ASN A 202 10.09 23.97 14.93
CA ASN A 202 10.47 22.60 14.57
C ASN A 202 11.46 22.52 13.41
N ARG A 203 11.83 23.65 12.80
CA ARG A 203 12.78 23.66 11.69
C ARG A 203 14.13 23.09 12.15
N GLY A 204 14.65 22.11 11.38
CA GLY A 204 15.88 21.41 11.70
C GLY A 204 15.74 20.27 12.72
N ASN A 205 14.56 20.02 13.26
CA ASN A 205 14.29 18.82 14.02
C ASN A 205 14.08 17.60 13.10
N ALA A 206 14.28 16.39 13.62
CA ALA A 206 13.97 15.15 12.93
C ALA A 206 12.52 15.15 12.45
N GLY A 207 12.29 14.81 11.18
CA GLY A 207 11.01 14.87 10.49
C GLY A 207 10.69 16.25 9.89
N PHE A 208 11.53 17.28 10.14
CA PHE A 208 11.36 18.61 9.53
C PHE A 208 12.71 19.32 9.29
N SER A 209 13.79 18.58 9.10
CA SER A 209 15.05 19.12 8.59
C SER A 209 14.95 19.43 7.09
N ASP A 210 15.77 20.35 6.61
CA ASP A 210 15.76 20.71 5.19
C ASP A 210 16.15 19.47 4.34
N GLN A 211 17.10 18.64 4.80
CA GLN A 211 17.53 17.42 4.11
C GLN A 211 16.38 16.43 3.93
N GLU A 212 15.63 16.12 4.99
CA GLU A 212 14.49 15.19 4.92
C GLU A 212 13.38 15.70 3.99
N ARG A 213 13.08 16.99 4.06
CA ARG A 213 12.09 17.64 3.20
C ARG A 213 12.51 17.64 1.73
N ASP A 214 13.80 17.86 1.45
CA ASP A 214 14.33 17.83 0.09
C ASP A 214 14.27 16.42 -0.49
N LYS A 215 14.59 15.36 0.28
CA LYS A 215 14.42 13.99 -0.15
C LYS A 215 12.96 13.64 -0.49
N MET A 216 12.01 14.10 0.31
CA MET A 216 10.59 13.92 0.00
C MET A 216 10.18 14.68 -1.28
N ARG A 217 10.72 15.88 -1.52
CA ARG A 217 10.50 16.63 -2.76
C ARG A 217 11.11 15.92 -3.97
N GLU A 218 12.32 15.38 -3.82
CA GLU A 218 12.98 14.59 -4.88
C GLU A 218 12.18 13.32 -5.20
N LEU A 219 11.64 12.63 -4.20
CA LEU A 219 10.77 11.47 -4.41
C LEU A 219 9.52 11.85 -5.20
N LEU A 220 8.83 12.91 -4.82
CA LEU A 220 7.66 13.38 -5.56
C LEU A 220 8.03 13.83 -6.98
N ALA A 221 9.12 14.58 -7.14
CA ALA A 221 9.60 15.05 -8.45
C ALA A 221 10.04 13.89 -9.37
N SER A 222 10.28 12.69 -8.83
CA SER A 222 10.56 11.48 -9.63
C SER A 222 9.30 10.84 -10.21
N GLY A 223 8.15 11.51 -10.16
CA GLY A 223 6.88 11.11 -10.80
C GLY A 223 5.93 10.42 -9.84
N PHE A 224 5.79 10.97 -8.62
CA PHE A 224 4.79 10.56 -7.66
C PHE A 224 3.95 11.75 -7.19
N VAL A 225 2.68 11.49 -6.89
CA VAL A 225 1.69 12.47 -6.43
C VAL A 225 1.27 12.14 -5.00
N ASP A 226 1.34 13.12 -4.11
CA ASP A 226 0.77 13.04 -2.75
C ASP A 226 -0.76 13.10 -2.86
N SER A 227 -1.42 11.97 -2.66
CA SER A 227 -2.87 11.84 -2.87
C SER A 227 -3.70 12.77 -2.01
N PHE A 228 -3.27 13.01 -0.76
CA PHE A 228 -3.96 13.92 0.14
C PHE A 228 -3.82 15.37 -0.32
N ARG A 229 -2.61 15.82 -0.65
CA ARG A 229 -2.39 17.19 -1.12
C ARG A 229 -2.90 17.44 -2.54
N TYR A 230 -3.06 16.40 -3.34
CA TYR A 230 -3.76 16.50 -4.63
C TYR A 230 -5.23 16.91 -4.45
N LEU A 231 -5.94 16.28 -3.51
CA LEU A 231 -7.36 16.60 -3.24
C LEU A 231 -7.54 17.82 -2.32
N TYR A 232 -6.65 17.98 -1.34
CA TYR A 232 -6.77 18.98 -0.27
C TYR A 232 -5.50 19.83 -0.14
N PRO A 233 -5.13 20.62 -1.18
CA PRO A 233 -3.85 21.34 -1.22
C PRO A 233 -3.68 22.32 -0.07
N ASP A 234 -4.75 22.98 0.36
CA ASP A 234 -4.73 24.07 1.35
C ASP A 234 -5.31 23.70 2.71
N LEU A 235 -5.71 22.41 2.92
CA LEU A 235 -6.31 21.98 4.18
C LEU A 235 -5.26 22.00 5.30
N LYS A 236 -5.47 22.88 6.27
CA LYS A 236 -4.62 23.06 7.45
C LYS A 236 -5.08 22.14 8.60
N ASP A 237 -4.18 22.00 9.57
CA ASP A 237 -4.44 21.28 10.82
C ASP A 237 -4.88 19.80 10.63
N ALA A 238 -4.49 19.22 9.49
CA ALA A 238 -4.72 17.82 9.13
C ALA A 238 -3.42 17.02 9.38
N TYR A 239 -3.39 16.30 10.49
CA TYR A 239 -2.20 15.60 10.96
C TYR A 239 -2.47 14.12 11.18
N SER A 240 -1.43 13.30 11.03
CA SER A 240 -1.49 11.85 11.22
C SER A 240 -0.74 11.35 12.45
N TRP A 241 0.12 12.17 13.04
CA TRP A 241 0.92 11.85 14.22
C TRP A 241 0.91 12.95 15.25
N TRP A 242 0.91 12.55 16.55
CA TRP A 242 0.99 13.45 17.72
C TRP A 242 1.87 12.83 18.80
N SER A 243 2.82 13.60 19.31
CA SER A 243 3.61 13.16 20.45
C SER A 243 2.70 12.80 21.64
N TYR A 244 3.04 11.75 22.37
CA TYR A 244 2.37 11.43 23.66
C TYR A 244 2.57 12.51 24.72
N ARG A 245 3.55 13.41 24.53
CA ARG A 245 3.88 14.46 25.49
C ARG A 245 2.90 15.62 25.41
N PHE A 246 2.64 16.24 26.54
CA PHE A 246 1.91 17.52 26.64
C PHE A 246 0.49 17.50 26.04
N LYS A 247 -0.17 16.35 26.02
CA LYS A 247 -1.51 16.20 25.43
C LYS A 247 -1.59 16.76 23.99
N ALA A 248 -0.58 16.45 23.20
CA ALA A 248 -0.43 17.03 21.86
C ALA A 248 -1.63 16.72 20.96
N ARG A 249 -2.20 15.50 21.03
CA ARG A 249 -3.35 15.10 20.22
C ARG A 249 -4.62 15.89 20.62
N GLU A 250 -4.88 16.08 21.90
CA GLU A 250 -6.03 16.86 22.39
C GLU A 250 -5.98 18.32 21.91
N ARG A 251 -4.79 18.89 21.73
CA ARG A 251 -4.56 20.25 21.25
C ARG A 251 -4.34 20.34 19.75
N ASN A 252 -4.45 19.21 19.05
CA ASN A 252 -4.10 19.07 17.65
C ASN A 252 -2.71 19.66 17.30
N ALA A 253 -1.71 19.44 18.17
CA ALA A 253 -0.34 19.82 17.91
C ALA A 253 0.40 18.65 17.24
N GLY A 254 0.02 18.36 16.00
CA GLY A 254 0.42 17.18 15.25
C GLY A 254 1.27 17.49 14.01
N TRP A 255 1.64 16.41 13.34
CA TRP A 255 2.40 16.38 12.10
C TRP A 255 1.74 15.40 11.12
N ARG A 256 1.72 15.73 9.83
CA ARG A 256 1.34 14.81 8.77
C ARG A 256 2.62 14.17 8.21
N ILE A 257 2.86 12.93 8.60
CA ILE A 257 4.05 12.16 8.25
C ILE A 257 3.74 10.79 7.65
N ASP A 258 2.46 10.40 7.65
CA ASP A 258 1.94 9.22 6.97
C ASP A 258 1.30 9.62 5.64
N TYR A 259 1.61 8.88 4.57
CA TYR A 259 1.24 9.27 3.21
C TYR A 259 0.70 8.10 2.41
N PHE A 260 -0.11 8.45 1.40
CA PHE A 260 -0.30 7.69 0.18
C PHE A 260 0.25 8.49 -0.99
N LEU A 261 1.23 7.92 -1.68
CA LEU A 261 1.78 8.46 -2.92
C LEU A 261 1.41 7.53 -4.06
N VAL A 262 0.97 8.07 -5.18
CA VAL A 262 0.64 7.30 -6.38
C VAL A 262 1.51 7.76 -7.54
N SER A 263 1.84 6.85 -8.46
CA SER A 263 2.53 7.23 -9.70
C SER A 263 1.72 8.27 -10.47
N GLU A 264 2.39 9.25 -11.10
CA GLU A 264 1.77 10.17 -12.05
C GLU A 264 0.93 9.40 -13.08
N GLY A 265 -0.23 9.92 -13.43
CA GLY A 265 -1.24 9.27 -14.28
C GLY A 265 -2.25 8.40 -13.51
N MET A 266 -2.03 8.15 -12.21
CA MET A 266 -3.02 7.50 -11.34
C MET A 266 -3.92 8.49 -10.60
N GLU A 267 -3.59 9.76 -10.58
CA GLU A 267 -4.29 10.80 -9.82
C GLU A 267 -5.78 10.92 -10.18
N GLU A 268 -6.13 10.70 -11.43
CA GLU A 268 -7.55 10.71 -11.89
C GLU A 268 -8.36 9.53 -11.30
N ARG A 269 -7.67 8.50 -10.83
CA ARG A 269 -8.30 7.36 -10.14
C ARG A 269 -8.52 7.62 -8.66
N ILE A 270 -7.92 8.66 -8.09
CA ILE A 270 -8.12 9.00 -6.68
C ILE A 270 -9.57 9.47 -6.51
N GLU A 271 -10.36 8.68 -5.76
CA GLU A 271 -11.71 9.07 -5.37
C GLU A 271 -11.69 9.84 -4.06
N ASP A 272 -10.88 9.38 -3.10
CA ASP A 272 -10.71 10.08 -1.82
C ASP A 272 -9.37 9.71 -1.17
N SER A 273 -8.87 10.60 -0.29
CA SER A 273 -7.68 10.40 0.52
C SER A 273 -7.88 11.05 1.88
N LYS A 274 -7.88 10.26 2.98
CA LYS A 274 -8.30 10.73 4.30
C LYS A 274 -7.23 10.49 5.36
N ILE A 275 -7.27 11.35 6.36
CA ILE A 275 -6.59 11.17 7.65
C ILE A 275 -7.67 10.87 8.69
N LEU A 276 -7.65 9.66 9.25
CA LEU A 276 -8.70 9.17 10.15
C LEU A 276 -8.35 9.52 11.60
N SER A 277 -8.28 10.82 11.89
CA SER A 277 -7.75 11.39 13.15
C SER A 277 -8.47 10.92 14.41
N GLU A 278 -9.75 10.51 14.28
CA GLU A 278 -10.54 10.02 15.41
C GLU A 278 -10.14 8.61 15.87
N GLN A 279 -9.44 7.84 15.01
CA GLN A 279 -9.02 6.50 15.39
C GLN A 279 -7.87 6.54 16.40
N LEU A 280 -8.12 6.00 17.58
CA LEU A 280 -7.16 5.86 18.66
C LEU A 280 -6.49 4.48 18.62
N GLY A 281 -5.42 4.30 19.39
CA GLY A 281 -4.68 3.02 19.50
C GLY A 281 -3.17 3.18 19.38
N SER A 282 -2.73 4.18 18.61
CA SER A 282 -1.33 4.56 18.42
C SER A 282 -1.16 6.07 18.60
N ASP A 283 0.07 6.57 18.60
CA ASP A 283 0.39 8.00 18.45
C ASP A 283 0.22 8.49 17.01
N HIS A 284 0.11 7.58 16.05
CA HIS A 284 -0.42 7.86 14.73
C HIS A 284 -1.90 7.52 14.64
N CYS A 285 -2.60 8.12 13.68
CA CYS A 285 -3.88 7.64 13.20
C CYS A 285 -3.72 6.99 11.82
N PRO A 286 -4.68 6.16 11.38
CA PRO A 286 -4.66 5.62 10.03
C PRO A 286 -4.84 6.70 8.97
N VAL A 287 -4.24 6.46 7.80
CA VAL A 287 -4.56 7.17 6.56
C VAL A 287 -5.24 6.22 5.58
N GLU A 288 -6.15 6.74 4.78
CA GLU A 288 -6.98 5.99 3.83
C GLU A 288 -6.81 6.54 2.41
N LEU A 289 -6.73 5.64 1.45
CA LEU A 289 -6.83 5.95 0.03
C LEU A 289 -7.95 5.13 -0.59
N ILE A 290 -8.81 5.78 -1.37
CA ILE A 290 -9.84 5.13 -2.18
C ILE A 290 -9.53 5.41 -3.65
N LEU A 291 -9.33 4.34 -4.42
CA LEU A 291 -9.08 4.40 -5.85
C LEU A 291 -10.25 3.81 -6.63
N LYS A 292 -10.64 4.47 -7.72
CA LYS A 292 -11.52 3.89 -8.74
C LYS A 292 -10.82 2.71 -9.43
N SER A 293 -11.59 1.68 -9.73
CA SER A 293 -11.09 0.46 -10.42
C SER A 293 -10.79 0.71 -11.89
#